data_6e7fde6b127e667b3dd6fea3bd883b6d
#
_entry.id   6e7fde6b127e667b3dd6fea3bd883b6d
#
_cell.length_a   1.000
_cell.length_b   1.000
_cell.length_c   1.000
_cell.angle_alpha   90.00
_cell.angle_beta   90.00
_cell.angle_gamma   90.00
#
_symmetry.space_group_name_H-M   'P 1'
#
loop_
_entity.id
_entity.type
_entity.pdbx_description
1 polymer ?
#
loop_
_entity_poly.entity_id
_entity_poly.type
_entity_poly.pdbx_seq_one_letter_code
_entity_poly.pdbx_strand_id
1 'polypeptide(L)'
;MSTLAELLEKNMKDPEFAAAYAEADAEYSVIEAMLAARIAAGLTQAEVAARAGTTQSAIARLEGGSVSPSIETLRKYAKAVGKRLKVEMV
;
A
#
# COMPACT_ATOMS: atom_id res chain seq x y z
N MET A 1 8.16 1.11 16.11
CA MET A 1 8.32 1.61 14.73
C MET A 1 7.00 2.19 14.25
N SER A 2 7.00 3.41 13.70
CA SER A 2 5.78 4.05 13.22
C SER A 2 5.26 3.38 11.96
N THR A 3 3.93 3.23 11.85
CA THR A 3 3.30 2.80 10.61
C THR A 3 3.25 3.95 9.61
N LEU A 4 3.02 3.64 8.33
CA LEU A 4 2.81 4.68 7.32
C LEU A 4 1.64 5.60 7.70
N ALA A 5 0.54 5.03 8.20
CA ALA A 5 -0.62 5.79 8.63
C ALA A 5 -0.28 6.77 9.78
N GLU A 6 0.50 6.32 10.76
CA GLU A 6 0.94 7.18 11.86
C GLU A 6 1.83 8.32 11.39
N LEU A 7 2.75 8.04 10.46
CA LEU A 7 3.63 9.06 9.88
C LEU A 7 2.83 10.09 9.08
N LEU A 8 1.86 9.65 8.29
CA LEU A 8 0.98 10.54 7.53
C LEU A 8 0.16 11.43 8.45
N GLU A 9 -0.43 10.87 9.51
CA GLU A 9 -1.20 11.64 10.48
C GLU A 9 -0.35 12.72 11.14
N LYS A 10 0.85 12.38 11.58
CA LYS A 10 1.79 13.31 12.19
C LYS A 10 2.18 14.44 11.23
N ASN A 11 2.49 14.10 9.97
CA ASN A 11 2.99 15.05 8.99
C ASN A 11 1.90 15.92 8.37
N MET A 12 0.64 15.49 8.41
CA MET A 12 -0.49 16.27 7.88
C MET A 12 -0.73 17.58 8.61
N LYS A 13 -0.10 17.78 9.77
CA LYS A 13 -0.11 19.06 10.50
C LYS A 13 0.78 20.11 9.85
N ASP A 14 1.71 19.70 8.98
CA ASP A 14 2.57 20.59 8.21
C ASP A 14 1.86 20.99 6.92
N PRO A 15 1.59 22.31 6.67
CA PRO A 15 0.89 22.74 5.46
C PRO A 15 1.58 22.36 4.14
N GLU A 16 2.91 22.39 4.12
CA GLU A 16 3.67 22.00 2.91
C GLU A 16 3.52 20.51 2.64
N PHE A 17 3.60 19.69 3.67
CA PHE A 17 3.39 18.26 3.55
C PHE A 17 1.95 17.94 3.13
N ALA A 18 0.96 18.61 3.72
CA ALA A 18 -0.44 18.40 3.39
C ALA A 18 -0.72 18.72 1.91
N ALA A 19 -0.14 19.80 1.39
CA ALA A 19 -0.28 20.17 -0.02
C ALA A 19 0.36 19.13 -0.94
N ALA A 20 1.57 18.68 -0.61
CA ALA A 20 2.26 17.62 -1.36
C ALA A 20 1.50 16.30 -1.30
N TYR A 21 0.94 15.95 -0.14
CA TYR A 21 0.13 14.77 0.05
C TYR A 21 -1.13 14.80 -0.83
N ALA A 22 -1.79 15.94 -0.93
CA ALA A 22 -2.98 16.10 -1.77
C ALA A 22 -2.69 15.79 -3.24
N GLU A 23 -1.51 16.18 -3.74
CA GLU A 23 -1.08 15.87 -5.10
C GLU A 23 -0.76 14.39 -5.30
N ALA A 24 -0.27 13.72 -4.26
CA ALA A 24 0.11 12.31 -4.29
C ALA A 24 -0.99 11.38 -3.74
N ASP A 25 -2.18 11.90 -3.44
CA ASP A 25 -3.26 11.19 -2.75
C ASP A 25 -3.60 9.83 -3.37
N ALA A 26 -3.70 9.75 -4.69
CA ALA A 26 -4.06 8.50 -5.37
C ALA A 26 -3.04 7.39 -5.10
N GLU A 27 -1.75 7.71 -5.08
CA GLU A 27 -0.67 6.76 -4.82
C GLU A 27 -0.66 6.32 -3.36
N TYR A 28 -0.80 7.25 -2.43
CA TYR A 28 -0.87 6.93 -1.00
C TYR A 28 -2.14 6.13 -0.66
N SER A 29 -3.26 6.41 -1.32
CA SER A 29 -4.51 5.67 -1.12
C SER A 29 -4.35 4.20 -1.51
N VAL A 30 -3.63 3.91 -2.59
CA VAL A 30 -3.34 2.53 -3.00
C VAL A 30 -2.48 1.83 -1.97
N ILE A 31 -1.40 2.47 -1.51
CA ILE A 31 -0.51 1.90 -0.50
C ILE A 31 -1.26 1.62 0.81
N GLU A 32 -2.07 2.57 1.27
CA GLU A 32 -2.88 2.38 2.47
C GLU A 32 -3.84 1.21 2.34
N ALA A 33 -4.49 1.07 1.19
CA ALA A 33 -5.40 -0.04 0.92
C ALA A 33 -4.67 -1.39 0.96
N MET A 34 -3.47 -1.45 0.38
CA MET A 34 -2.63 -2.66 0.41
C MET A 34 -2.27 -3.05 1.84
N LEU A 35 -1.74 -2.10 2.62
CA LEU A 35 -1.36 -2.33 4.01
C LEU A 35 -2.55 -2.76 4.86
N ALA A 36 -3.67 -2.06 4.75
CA ALA A 36 -4.89 -2.37 5.50
C ALA A 36 -5.39 -3.78 5.19
N ALA A 37 -5.39 -4.17 3.92
CA ALA A 37 -5.84 -5.49 3.49
C ALA A 37 -4.92 -6.59 4.03
N ARG A 38 -3.61 -6.39 3.99
CA ARG A 38 -2.65 -7.36 4.51
C ARG A 38 -2.79 -7.52 6.02
N ILE A 39 -2.88 -6.42 6.75
CA ILE A 39 -3.03 -6.44 8.22
C ILE A 39 -4.36 -7.10 8.61
N ALA A 40 -5.44 -6.76 7.92
CA ALA A 40 -6.75 -7.36 8.18
C ALA A 40 -6.75 -8.88 7.92
N ALA A 41 -5.96 -9.33 6.95
CA ALA A 41 -5.80 -10.76 6.67
C ALA A 41 -4.88 -11.48 7.66
N GLY A 42 -4.18 -10.75 8.53
CA GLY A 42 -3.24 -11.32 9.49
C GLY A 42 -1.97 -11.86 8.84
N LEU A 43 -1.58 -11.34 7.68
CA LEU A 43 -0.45 -11.85 6.92
C LEU A 43 0.78 -10.96 7.06
N THR A 44 1.95 -11.60 7.07
CA THR A 44 3.24 -10.91 6.98
C THR A 44 3.56 -10.57 5.52
N GLN A 45 4.54 -9.69 5.31
CA GLN A 45 5.05 -9.40 3.97
C GLN A 45 5.56 -10.67 3.27
N ALA A 46 6.25 -11.53 4.03
CA ALA A 46 6.77 -12.79 3.49
C ALA A 46 5.66 -13.73 3.04
N GLU A 47 4.57 -13.82 3.81
CA GLU A 47 3.42 -14.64 3.46
C GLU A 47 2.71 -14.14 2.21
N VAL A 48 2.52 -12.82 2.09
CA VAL A 48 1.95 -12.21 0.88
C VAL A 48 2.84 -12.46 -0.32
N ALA A 49 4.15 -12.29 -0.16
CA ALA A 49 5.12 -12.55 -1.22
C ALA A 49 5.03 -13.98 -1.75
N ALA A 50 4.97 -14.95 -0.84
CA ALA A 50 4.82 -16.37 -1.21
C ALA A 50 3.53 -16.62 -2.00
N ARG A 51 2.42 -16.06 -1.55
CA ARG A 51 1.12 -16.22 -2.22
C ARG A 51 1.06 -15.50 -3.57
N ALA A 52 1.71 -14.36 -3.68
CA ALA A 52 1.73 -13.57 -4.91
C ALA A 52 2.80 -14.03 -5.91
N GLY A 53 3.65 -14.98 -5.54
CA GLY A 53 4.72 -15.49 -6.40
C GLY A 53 5.86 -14.50 -6.59
N THR A 54 6.18 -13.73 -5.56
CA THR A 54 7.24 -12.72 -5.60
C THR A 54 8.10 -12.80 -4.33
N THR A 55 8.97 -11.81 -4.12
CA THR A 55 9.87 -11.76 -2.97
C THR A 55 9.34 -10.80 -1.90
N GLN A 56 9.76 -11.03 -0.65
CA GLN A 56 9.44 -10.11 0.44
C GLN A 56 9.97 -8.69 0.15
N SER A 57 11.17 -8.59 -0.44
CA SER A 57 11.75 -7.30 -0.82
C SER A 57 10.87 -6.54 -1.80
N ALA A 58 10.26 -7.25 -2.76
CA ALA A 58 9.35 -6.63 -3.72
C ALA A 58 8.09 -6.11 -3.02
N ILE A 59 7.51 -6.88 -2.10
CA ILE A 59 6.35 -6.45 -1.31
C ILE A 59 6.71 -5.24 -0.45
N ALA A 60 7.86 -5.27 0.21
CA ALA A 60 8.33 -4.16 1.04
C ALA A 60 8.47 -2.87 0.22
N ARG A 61 9.00 -2.94 -1.00
CA ARG A 61 9.12 -1.78 -1.89
C ARG A 61 7.77 -1.24 -2.34
N LEU A 62 6.82 -2.11 -2.64
CA LEU A 62 5.46 -1.72 -2.99
C LEU A 62 4.80 -0.97 -1.82
N GLU A 63 4.84 -1.56 -0.65
CA GLU A 63 4.23 -0.98 0.56
C GLU A 63 4.95 0.27 1.05
N GLY A 64 6.22 0.40 0.72
CA GLY A 64 7.02 1.58 1.07
C GLY A 64 6.91 2.75 0.09
N GLY A 65 6.22 2.56 -1.02
CA GLY A 65 6.05 3.60 -2.03
C GLY A 65 7.27 3.84 -2.92
N SER A 66 8.25 2.94 -2.91
CA SER A 66 9.46 3.06 -3.73
C SER A 66 9.20 2.81 -5.22
N VAL A 67 8.14 2.09 -5.53
CA VAL A 67 7.74 1.77 -6.91
C VAL A 67 6.23 1.91 -7.04
N SER A 68 5.78 2.31 -8.23
CA SER A 68 4.35 2.38 -8.54
C SER A 68 3.89 1.00 -9.02
N PRO A 69 2.93 0.37 -8.35
CA PRO A 69 2.46 -0.95 -8.78
C PRO A 69 1.63 -0.86 -10.07
N SER A 70 1.80 -1.85 -10.94
CA SER A 70 0.93 -2.02 -12.10
C SER A 70 -0.42 -2.60 -11.66
N ILE A 71 -1.41 -2.53 -12.55
CA ILE A 71 -2.72 -3.15 -12.30
C ILE A 71 -2.57 -4.66 -12.07
N GLU A 72 -1.68 -5.30 -12.82
CA GLU A 72 -1.41 -6.74 -12.65
C GLU A 72 -0.82 -7.04 -11.27
N THR A 73 0.13 -6.23 -10.82
CA THR A 73 0.73 -6.38 -9.50
C THR A 73 -0.30 -6.19 -8.39
N LEU A 74 -1.15 -5.16 -8.52
CA LEU A 74 -2.23 -4.90 -7.55
C LEU A 74 -3.22 -6.07 -7.51
N ARG A 75 -3.54 -6.65 -8.66
CA ARG A 75 -4.44 -7.80 -8.75
C ARG A 75 -3.87 -9.02 -8.04
N LYS A 76 -2.58 -9.29 -8.24
CA LYS A 76 -1.87 -10.39 -7.56
C LYS A 76 -1.82 -10.18 -6.06
N TYR A 77 -1.53 -8.95 -5.63
CA TYR A 77 -1.51 -8.60 -4.21
C TYR A 77 -2.90 -8.79 -3.59
N ALA A 78 -3.93 -8.26 -4.23
CA ALA A 78 -5.31 -8.38 -3.74
C ALA A 78 -5.70 -9.84 -3.56
N LYS A 79 -5.41 -10.68 -4.55
CA LYS A 79 -5.68 -12.12 -4.47
C LYS A 79 -4.93 -12.78 -3.31
N ALA A 80 -3.68 -12.40 -3.09
CA ALA A 80 -2.86 -12.95 -2.01
C ALA A 80 -3.44 -12.67 -0.62
N VAL A 81 -4.11 -11.53 -0.44
CA VAL A 81 -4.76 -11.15 0.82
C VAL A 81 -6.25 -11.49 0.87
N GLY A 82 -6.75 -12.26 -0.10
CA GLY A 82 -8.14 -12.72 -0.14
C GLY A 82 -9.14 -11.66 -0.57
N LYS A 83 -8.70 -10.66 -1.34
CA LYS A 83 -9.54 -9.55 -1.82
C LYS A 83 -9.58 -9.50 -3.34
N ARG A 84 -10.47 -8.67 -3.88
CA ARG A 84 -10.51 -8.34 -5.30
C ARG A 84 -10.15 -6.88 -5.48
N LEU A 85 -9.40 -6.60 -6.54
CA LEU A 85 -9.08 -5.23 -6.91
C LEU A 85 -10.32 -4.56 -7.51
N LYS A 86 -10.66 -3.38 -6.97
CA LYS A 86 -11.68 -2.51 -7.55
C LYS A 86 -11.04 -1.15 -7.80
N VAL A 87 -11.17 -0.63 -9.01
CA VAL A 87 -10.66 0.69 -9.38
C VAL A 87 -11.83 1.60 -9.71
N GLU A 88 -11.86 2.76 -9.08
CA GLU A 88 -12.89 3.77 -9.32
C GLU A 88 -12.22 5.11 -9.60
N MET A 89 -12.81 5.85 -10.53
CA MET A 89 -12.49 7.26 -10.75
C MET A 89 -13.63 8.08 -10.15
N VAL A 90 -13.28 8.95 -9.22
CA VAL A 90 -14.22 9.76 -8.46
C VAL A 90 -14.00 11.25 -8.71
#